data_2f6678cdb3b6c9dfa4e53880604ac5a6
#
_entry.id   2f6678cdb3b6c9dfa4e53880604ac5a6
#
_cell.length_a   1.000
_cell.length_b   1.000
_cell.length_c   1.000
_cell.angle_alpha   90.00
_cell.angle_beta   90.00
_cell.angle_gamma   90.00
#
_symmetry.space_group_name_H-M   'P 1'
#
loop_
_entity.id
_entity.type
_entity.pdbx_description
1 polymer ?
#
loop_
_entity_poly.entity_id
_entity_poly.type
_entity_poly.pdbx_seq_one_letter_code
_entity_poly.pdbx_strand_id
1 'polypeptide(L)'
;HQIGDLVLQRVAQVVRDAARNIDVPARYGGEELAVILPETDLEGARRSVRRVREQILTAPFADLAAADRPRLSAGIVTFPHPAAVQTEDLFALVEAALLRGKAQADERIGTADSVAA
;
A
#
# COMPACT_ATOMS: atom_id res chain seq x y z
N HIS A 1 -10.66 -3.17 -18.25
CA HIS A 1 -12.03 -3.06 -17.81
C HIS A 1 -12.34 -1.66 -17.29
N GLN A 2 -13.41 -1.02 -17.75
CA GLN A 2 -13.64 0.41 -17.49
C GLN A 2 -13.84 0.73 -15.99
N ILE A 3 -14.64 -0.06 -15.29
CA ILE A 3 -14.87 0.18 -13.86
C ILE A 3 -13.58 -0.03 -13.07
N GLY A 4 -12.83 -1.08 -13.40
CA GLY A 4 -11.57 -1.35 -12.74
C GLY A 4 -10.56 -0.23 -12.92
N ASP A 5 -10.46 0.32 -14.14
CA ASP A 5 -9.56 1.43 -14.41
C ASP A 5 -9.95 2.69 -13.65
N LEU A 6 -11.25 2.98 -13.59
CA LEU A 6 -11.73 4.15 -12.86
C LEU A 6 -11.42 4.02 -11.36
N VAL A 7 -11.68 2.85 -10.79
CA VAL A 7 -11.39 2.60 -9.37
C VAL A 7 -9.90 2.77 -9.10
N LEU A 8 -9.05 2.20 -9.95
CA LEU A 8 -7.61 2.31 -9.78
C LEU A 8 -7.14 3.76 -9.86
N GLN A 9 -7.67 4.55 -10.78
CA GLN A 9 -7.34 5.96 -10.88
C GLN A 9 -7.73 6.72 -9.62
N ARG A 10 -8.90 6.43 -9.05
CA ARG A 10 -9.35 7.08 -7.81
C ARG A 10 -8.48 6.69 -6.62
N VAL A 11 -8.11 5.41 -6.52
CA VAL A 11 -7.20 4.96 -5.46
C VAL A 11 -5.85 5.66 -5.59
N ALA A 12 -5.31 5.75 -6.80
CA ALA A 12 -4.05 6.44 -7.03
C ALA A 12 -4.13 7.91 -6.61
N GLN A 13 -5.26 8.57 -6.87
CA GLN A 13 -5.44 9.96 -6.46
C GLN A 13 -5.49 10.08 -4.94
N VAL A 14 -6.18 9.18 -4.25
CA VAL A 14 -6.21 9.15 -2.79
C VAL A 14 -4.81 8.98 -2.22
N VAL A 15 -4.02 8.08 -2.79
CA VAL A 15 -2.64 7.87 -2.34
C VAL A 15 -1.80 9.12 -2.53
N ARG A 16 -1.91 9.77 -3.68
CA ARG A 16 -1.18 11.01 -3.95
C ARG A 16 -1.58 12.12 -3.00
N ASP A 17 -2.87 12.26 -2.73
CA ASP A 17 -3.37 13.32 -1.84
C ASP A 17 -2.98 13.09 -0.38
N ALA A 18 -2.85 11.84 0.03
CA ALA A 18 -2.42 11.48 1.37
C ALA A 18 -0.90 11.57 1.56
N ALA A 19 -0.14 11.59 0.48
CA ALA A 19 1.32 11.60 0.54
C ALA A 19 1.84 12.96 1.00
N ARG A 20 2.93 12.92 1.77
CA ARG A 20 3.65 14.14 2.15
C ARG A 20 4.50 14.60 0.95
N ASN A 21 5.00 15.85 1.02
CA ASN A 21 5.85 16.39 -0.05
C ASN A 21 7.10 15.55 -0.31
N ILE A 22 7.62 14.88 0.72
CA ILE A 22 8.82 14.07 0.60
C ILE A 22 8.53 12.63 0.19
N ASP A 23 7.26 12.21 0.22
CA ASP A 23 6.87 10.86 -0.17
C ASP A 23 6.85 10.75 -1.69
N VAL A 24 7.17 9.55 -2.19
CA VAL A 24 7.23 9.31 -3.63
C VAL A 24 6.25 8.20 -4.01
N PRO A 25 5.03 8.55 -4.40
CA PRO A 25 4.09 7.56 -4.92
C PRO A 25 4.40 7.27 -6.39
N ALA A 26 4.23 6.01 -6.79
CA ALA A 26 4.48 5.58 -8.15
C ALA A 26 3.58 4.42 -8.53
N ARG A 27 3.25 4.33 -9.81
CA ARG A 27 2.56 3.16 -10.33
C ARG A 27 3.57 2.04 -10.49
N TYR A 28 3.32 0.90 -9.83
CA TYR A 28 4.28 -0.20 -9.83
C TYR A 28 3.86 -1.33 -10.77
N GLY A 29 2.59 -1.66 -10.78
CA GLY A 29 2.05 -2.72 -11.61
C GLY A 29 0.64 -2.39 -12.08
N GLY A 30 -0.04 -3.35 -12.67
CA GLY A 30 -1.39 -3.15 -13.19
C GLY A 30 -2.38 -2.67 -12.13
N GLU A 31 -2.33 -3.31 -10.97
CA GLU A 31 -3.22 -2.98 -9.85
C GLU A 31 -2.44 -2.64 -8.59
N GLU A 32 -1.17 -2.33 -8.72
CA GLU A 32 -0.28 -2.10 -7.60
C GLU A 32 0.31 -0.70 -7.65
N LEU A 33 0.33 -0.06 -6.49
CA LEU A 33 0.96 1.23 -6.28
C LEU A 33 2.05 1.06 -5.24
N ALA A 34 3.17 1.72 -5.43
CA ALA A 34 4.26 1.73 -4.48
C ALA A 34 4.44 3.15 -3.95
N VAL A 35 4.77 3.28 -2.68
CA VAL A 35 5.07 4.58 -2.09
C VAL A 35 6.37 4.45 -1.29
N ILE A 36 7.31 5.34 -1.56
CA ILE A 36 8.50 5.47 -0.74
C ILE A 36 8.22 6.53 0.30
N LEU A 37 8.41 6.17 1.57
CA LEU A 37 8.12 7.03 2.71
C LEU A 37 9.43 7.36 3.43
N PRO A 38 10.14 8.43 3.04
CA PRO A 38 11.39 8.79 3.71
C PRO A 38 11.19 9.09 5.20
N GLU A 39 12.18 8.74 6.00
CA GLU A 39 12.19 9.04 7.44
C GLU A 39 10.94 8.55 8.17
N THR A 40 10.45 7.36 7.77
CA THR A 40 9.23 6.80 8.32
C THR A 40 9.51 5.39 8.82
N ASP A 41 9.15 5.13 10.08
CA ASP A 41 9.27 3.79 10.64
C ASP A 41 8.05 2.94 10.29
N LEU A 42 8.05 1.69 10.74
CA LEU A 42 6.99 0.74 10.44
C LEU A 42 5.62 1.25 10.92
N GLU A 43 5.55 1.79 12.12
CA GLU A 43 4.27 2.32 12.63
C GLU A 43 3.78 3.52 11.84
N GLY A 44 4.70 4.38 11.41
CA GLY A 44 4.36 5.49 10.54
C GLY A 44 3.82 5.02 9.21
N ALA A 45 4.42 3.97 8.64
CA ALA A 45 3.94 3.39 7.39
C ALA A 45 2.56 2.76 7.57
N ARG A 46 2.32 2.07 8.68
CA ARG A 46 0.99 1.53 8.97
C ARG A 46 -0.07 2.62 9.06
N ARG A 47 0.26 3.72 9.71
CA ARG A 47 -0.65 4.86 9.80
C ARG A 47 -0.97 5.44 8.43
N SER A 48 0.02 5.49 7.54
CA SER A 48 -0.21 5.93 6.16
C SER A 48 -1.19 5.02 5.43
N VAL A 49 -1.03 3.71 5.57
CA VAL A 49 -1.93 2.74 4.95
C VAL A 49 -3.35 2.92 5.49
N ARG A 50 -3.49 3.06 6.81
CA ARG A 50 -4.80 3.23 7.44
C ARG A 50 -5.48 4.51 6.98
N ARG A 51 -4.71 5.58 6.82
CA ARG A 51 -5.26 6.86 6.33
C ARG A 51 -5.80 6.72 4.91
N VAL A 52 -5.07 6.06 4.03
CA VAL A 52 -5.54 5.80 2.68
C VAL A 52 -6.81 4.97 2.70
N ARG A 53 -6.82 3.93 3.53
CA ARG A 53 -7.97 3.04 3.65
C ARG A 53 -9.22 3.80 4.12
N GLU A 54 -9.06 4.68 5.11
CA GLU A 54 -10.17 5.48 5.59
C GLU A 54 -10.75 6.37 4.50
N GLN A 55 -9.90 6.98 3.69
CA GLN A 55 -10.34 7.82 2.59
C GLN A 55 -11.06 7.01 1.51
N ILE A 56 -10.64 5.77 1.28
CA ILE A 56 -11.32 4.90 0.33
C ILE A 56 -12.74 4.56 0.78
N LEU A 57 -12.98 4.52 2.10
CA LEU A 57 -14.32 4.25 2.62
C LEU A 57 -15.26 5.45 2.56
N THR A 58 -14.78 6.61 2.15
CA THR A 58 -15.56 7.84 2.18
C THR A 58 -15.87 8.37 0.78
N ALA A 59 -15.94 9.69 0.64
CA ALA A 59 -16.50 10.38 -0.50
C ALA A 59 -16.08 9.93 -1.90
N PRO A 60 -14.79 9.64 -2.19
CA PRO A 60 -14.41 9.33 -3.57
C PRO A 60 -15.10 8.11 -4.16
N PHE A 61 -15.66 7.25 -3.31
CA PHE A 61 -16.27 5.99 -3.75
C PHE A 61 -17.74 5.89 -3.34
N ALA A 62 -18.34 7.00 -2.95
CA ALA A 62 -19.72 7.00 -2.47
C ALA A 62 -20.71 6.63 -3.56
N ASP A 63 -20.37 6.88 -4.82
CA ASP A 63 -21.22 6.57 -5.96
C ASP A 63 -21.13 5.12 -6.42
N LEU A 64 -20.23 4.32 -5.80
CA LEU A 64 -20.07 2.93 -6.17
C LEU A 64 -20.86 2.01 -5.25
N ALA A 65 -21.39 0.93 -5.81
CA ALA A 65 -21.98 -0.13 -5.02
C ALA A 65 -20.93 -0.76 -4.12
N ALA A 66 -21.35 -1.31 -2.98
CA ALA A 66 -20.42 -1.91 -2.03
C ALA A 66 -19.53 -2.99 -2.68
N ALA A 67 -20.09 -3.76 -3.63
CA ALA A 67 -19.34 -4.81 -4.31
C ALA A 67 -18.26 -4.25 -5.25
N ASP A 68 -18.39 -3.01 -5.68
CA ASP A 68 -17.45 -2.38 -6.61
C ASP A 68 -16.40 -1.53 -5.91
N ARG A 69 -16.50 -1.35 -4.59
CA ARG A 69 -15.52 -0.59 -3.84
C ARG A 69 -14.24 -1.39 -3.66
N PRO A 70 -13.08 -0.73 -3.77
CA PRO A 70 -11.82 -1.45 -3.66
C PRO A 70 -11.56 -1.94 -2.24
N ARG A 71 -10.90 -3.09 -2.15
CA ARG A 71 -10.37 -3.60 -0.90
C ARG A 71 -8.86 -3.45 -0.96
N LEU A 72 -8.32 -2.66 -0.05
CA LEU A 72 -6.90 -2.36 -0.02
C LEU A 72 -6.14 -3.42 0.76
N SER A 73 -5.07 -3.93 0.16
CA SER A 73 -4.07 -4.72 0.86
C SER A 73 -2.74 -4.00 0.73
N ALA A 74 -1.88 -4.17 1.72
CA ALA A 74 -0.59 -3.50 1.71
C ALA A 74 0.52 -4.43 2.18
N GLY A 75 1.70 -4.24 1.61
CA GLY A 75 2.93 -4.81 2.10
C GLY A 75 3.89 -3.70 2.45
N ILE A 76 4.61 -3.85 3.55
CA ILE A 76 5.53 -2.84 4.04
C ILE A 76 6.88 -3.47 4.30
N VAL A 77 7.93 -2.82 3.81
CA VAL A 77 9.30 -3.13 4.19
C VAL A 77 9.95 -1.83 4.63
N THR A 78 10.75 -1.91 5.71
CA THR A 78 11.52 -0.75 6.14
C THR A 78 12.99 -0.95 5.77
N PHE A 79 13.66 0.13 5.46
CA PHE A 79 15.08 0.11 5.14
C PHE A 79 15.84 0.94 6.19
N PRO A 80 16.99 0.45 6.65
CA PRO A 80 17.68 -0.79 6.27
C PRO A 80 16.99 -2.04 6.82
N HIS A 81 17.13 -3.14 6.08
CA HIS A 81 16.58 -4.44 6.46
C HIS A 81 17.68 -5.49 6.35
N PRO A 82 17.83 -6.41 7.34
CA PRO A 82 18.92 -7.38 7.32
C PRO A 82 18.97 -8.29 6.09
N ALA A 83 17.80 -8.55 5.49
CA ALA A 83 17.71 -9.41 4.32
C ALA A 83 17.83 -8.65 3.01
N ALA A 84 18.03 -7.33 3.03
CA ALA A 84 18.10 -6.52 1.83
C ALA A 84 19.51 -5.94 1.66
N VAL A 85 20.26 -6.49 0.73
CA VAL A 85 21.58 -6.00 0.36
C VAL A 85 21.50 -5.11 -0.88
N GLN A 86 20.59 -5.43 -1.77
CA GLN A 86 20.36 -4.72 -3.03
C GLN A 86 18.91 -4.26 -3.13
N THR A 87 18.65 -3.35 -4.06
CA THR A 87 17.30 -2.84 -4.31
C THR A 87 16.32 -3.96 -4.62
N GLU A 88 16.75 -4.96 -5.39
CA GLU A 88 15.91 -6.09 -5.76
C GLU A 88 15.43 -6.86 -4.54
N ASP A 89 16.25 -6.91 -3.49
CA ASP A 89 15.87 -7.58 -2.25
C ASP A 89 14.69 -6.87 -1.56
N LEU A 90 14.67 -5.54 -1.61
CA LEU A 90 13.56 -4.78 -1.04
C LEU A 90 12.25 -5.07 -1.79
N PHE A 91 12.30 -5.14 -3.11
CA PHE A 91 11.11 -5.47 -3.90
C PHE A 91 10.61 -6.87 -3.59
N ALA A 92 11.50 -7.84 -3.49
CA ALA A 92 11.11 -9.20 -3.14
C ALA A 92 10.47 -9.26 -1.76
N LEU A 93 11.02 -8.54 -0.79
CA LEU A 93 10.50 -8.50 0.56
C LEU A 93 9.12 -7.85 0.63
N VAL A 94 8.93 -6.75 -0.08
CA VAL A 94 7.64 -6.06 -0.04
C VAL A 94 6.57 -6.84 -0.77
N GLU A 95 6.91 -7.53 -1.84
CA GLU A 95 5.94 -8.40 -2.53
C GLU A 95 5.50 -9.56 -1.67
N ALA A 96 6.44 -10.20 -0.97
CA ALA A 96 6.10 -11.26 -0.03
C ALA A 96 5.22 -10.73 1.11
N ALA A 97 5.53 -9.54 1.61
CA ALA A 97 4.71 -8.90 2.63
C ALA A 97 3.31 -8.61 2.13
N LEU A 98 3.17 -8.16 0.89
CA LEU A 98 1.86 -7.90 0.29
C LEU A 98 1.03 -9.19 0.22
N LEU A 99 1.63 -10.30 -0.17
CA LEU A 99 0.93 -11.57 -0.20
C LEU A 99 0.40 -11.96 1.18
N ARG A 100 1.22 -11.74 2.22
CA ARG A 100 0.77 -12.01 3.59
C ARG A 100 -0.38 -11.09 3.99
N GLY A 101 -0.34 -9.82 3.58
CA GLY A 101 -1.43 -8.88 3.84
C GLY A 101 -2.72 -9.31 3.17
N LYS A 102 -2.64 -9.77 1.93
CA LYS A 102 -3.82 -10.24 1.20
C LYS A 102 -4.48 -11.44 1.88
N ALA A 103 -3.71 -12.24 2.60
CA ALA A 103 -4.22 -13.41 3.30
C ALA A 103 -4.87 -13.10 4.64
N GLN A 104 -4.72 -11.89 5.16
CA GLN A 104 -5.29 -11.50 6.43
C GLN A 104 -6.77 -11.12 6.29
N ALA A 105 -7.55 -11.43 7.33
CA ALA A 105 -8.99 -11.16 7.30
C ALA A 105 -9.32 -9.71 7.66
N ASP A 106 -8.51 -9.07 8.52
CA ASP A 106 -8.83 -7.75 9.06
C ASP A 106 -8.05 -6.62 8.40
N GLU A 107 -6.90 -6.24 8.91
CA GLU A 107 -6.17 -5.06 8.41
C GLU A 107 -5.57 -5.25 7.02
N ARG A 108 -5.28 -6.49 6.62
CA ARG A 108 -4.68 -6.81 5.33
C ARG A 108 -3.37 -6.08 5.08
N ILE A 109 -2.60 -5.90 6.13
CA ILE A 109 -1.26 -5.30 6.08
C ILE A 109 -0.25 -6.38 6.43
N GLY A 110 0.62 -6.71 5.47
CA GLY A 110 1.75 -7.59 5.68
C GLY A 110 3.02 -6.77 5.84
N THR A 111 3.95 -7.27 6.63
CA THR A 111 5.23 -6.59 6.85
C THR A 111 6.38 -7.54 6.60
N ALA A 112 7.50 -6.98 6.13
CA ALA A 112 8.76 -7.70 6.07
C ALA A 112 9.46 -7.47 7.41
N ASP A 113 9.15 -8.32 8.37
CA ASP A 113 9.63 -8.18 9.73
C ASP A 113 11.04 -8.75 9.86
N SER A 114 11.97 -7.92 10.32
CA SER A 114 13.35 -8.35 10.54
C SER A 114 13.45 -9.38 11.66
N VAL A 115 12.50 -9.38 12.58
CA VAL A 115 12.47 -10.32 13.70
C VAL A 115 12.11 -11.72 13.23
N ALA A 116 11.36 -11.80 12.15
CA ALA A 116 10.95 -13.08 11.59
C ALA A 116 12.11 -13.82 10.91
N ALA A 117 13.20 -13.13 10.72
CA ALA A 117 14.38 -13.73 10.11
C ALA A 117 15.03 -14.72 11.07
#